data_b6d817475115797ef689ab10459e19cf
#
_entry.id   b6d817475115797ef689ab10459e19cf
#
_cell.length_a   1.000
_cell.length_b   1.000
_cell.length_c   1.000
_cell.angle_alpha   90.00
_cell.angle_beta   90.00
_cell.angle_gamma   90.00
#
_symmetry.space_group_name_H-M   'P 1'
#
loop_
_entity.id
_entity.type
_entity.pdbx_description
1 polymer ?
#
loop_
_entity_poly.entity_id
_entity_poly.type
_entity_poly.pdbx_seq_one_letter_code
_entity_poly.pdbx_strand_id
1 'polypeptide(L)'
;AEVYINGRKVRSSSELEQLSSDNVKSVEVVRNPGARYDASVKAVVRILTKKVQGEGFGFDNRLVTRNRRTYGWTIYDQFNFNYRKNGFDLSGTLFGGKLRGGNNQQIVIDTYLDKLWQQKMDATYAKTKRSNIEGTLAMSYQFNEKHSMGIRYNIDRYMSTHEDWRYLTQVLCDNQPYENSSSQMIIHNP
;
A
#
# COMPACT_ATOMS: atom_id res chain seq x y z
N ALA A 1 7.11 -1.37 15.01
CA ALA A 1 7.18 -2.74 15.53
C ALA A 1 7.45 -3.70 14.36
N GLU A 2 8.24 -4.73 14.61
CA GLU A 2 8.44 -5.81 13.65
C GLU A 2 7.63 -7.04 14.09
N VAL A 3 7.09 -7.78 13.12
CA VAL A 3 6.29 -8.97 13.37
C VAL A 3 7.03 -10.22 12.90
N TYR A 4 7.01 -11.25 13.73
CA TYR A 4 7.63 -12.54 13.47
C TYR A 4 6.59 -13.65 13.64
N ILE A 5 6.51 -14.57 12.69
CA ILE A 5 5.69 -15.79 12.77
C ILE A 5 6.65 -16.98 12.86
N ASN A 6 6.58 -17.76 13.94
CA ASN A 6 7.45 -18.90 14.21
C ASN A 6 8.95 -18.57 14.05
N GLY A 7 9.37 -17.39 14.53
CA GLY A 7 10.76 -16.92 14.47
C GLY A 7 11.17 -16.28 13.13
N ARG A 8 10.34 -16.32 12.09
CA ARG A 8 10.59 -15.70 10.80
C ARG A 8 9.94 -14.30 10.73
N LYS A 9 10.70 -13.30 10.31
CA LYS A 9 10.18 -11.95 10.10
C LYS A 9 9.11 -11.93 9.01
N VAL A 10 7.95 -11.37 9.31
CA VAL A 10 6.88 -11.12 8.36
C VAL A 10 7.32 -10.06 7.35
N ARG A 11 7.11 -10.31 6.07
CA ARG A 11 7.59 -9.45 4.98
C ARG A 11 6.48 -8.63 4.35
N SER A 12 5.24 -9.07 4.46
CA SER A 12 4.07 -8.36 3.94
C SER A 12 2.87 -8.51 4.87
N SER A 13 1.95 -7.56 4.83
CA SER A 13 0.68 -7.64 5.59
C SER A 13 -0.18 -8.82 5.17
N SER A 14 -0.08 -9.26 3.91
CA SER A 14 -0.81 -10.42 3.40
C SER A 14 -0.43 -11.72 4.11
N GLU A 15 0.79 -11.87 4.61
CA GLU A 15 1.17 -13.03 5.43
C GLU A 15 0.39 -13.06 6.76
N LEU A 16 0.07 -11.90 7.32
CA LEU A 16 -0.75 -11.80 8.53
C LEU A 16 -2.23 -12.02 8.24
N GLU A 17 -2.72 -11.53 7.11
CA GLU A 17 -4.11 -11.70 6.68
C GLU A 17 -4.45 -13.17 6.38
N GLN A 18 -3.47 -13.94 5.90
CA GLN A 18 -3.60 -15.39 5.67
C GLN A 18 -3.52 -16.22 6.95
N LEU A 19 -3.07 -15.62 8.05
CA LEU A 19 -2.97 -16.32 9.31
C LEU A 19 -4.34 -16.42 9.97
N SER A 20 -4.96 -17.61 9.92
CA SER A 20 -6.19 -17.87 10.66
C SER A 20 -5.96 -17.73 12.16
N SER A 21 -6.85 -17.01 12.86
CA SER A 21 -6.84 -16.89 14.30
C SER A 21 -6.85 -18.25 15.02
N ASP A 22 -7.52 -19.23 14.42
CA ASP A 22 -7.60 -20.59 14.97
C ASP A 22 -6.26 -21.32 14.96
N ASN A 23 -5.33 -20.91 14.08
CA ASN A 23 -3.98 -21.47 14.04
C ASN A 23 -3.00 -20.75 14.96
N VAL A 24 -3.37 -19.62 15.56
CA VAL A 24 -2.50 -18.91 16.50
C VAL A 24 -2.47 -19.65 17.85
N LYS A 25 -1.27 -20.00 18.29
CA LYS A 25 -1.03 -20.60 19.61
C LYS A 25 -0.81 -19.52 20.67
N SER A 26 0.03 -18.53 20.35
CA SER A 26 0.32 -17.41 21.23
C SER A 26 0.83 -16.20 20.46
N VAL A 27 0.60 -15.03 21.02
CA VAL A 27 1.18 -13.76 20.55
C VAL A 27 1.94 -13.17 21.73
N GLU A 28 3.22 -12.92 21.52
CA GLU A 28 4.10 -12.28 22.52
C GLU A 28 4.51 -10.91 21.99
N VAL A 29 4.39 -9.89 22.80
CA VAL A 29 4.86 -8.53 22.49
C VAL A 29 6.07 -8.22 23.36
N VAL A 30 7.24 -8.14 22.73
CA VAL A 30 8.51 -7.82 23.38
C VAL A 30 8.79 -6.33 23.16
N ARG A 31 8.75 -5.55 24.21
CA ARG A 31 9.15 -4.13 24.22
C ARG A 31 10.65 -4.05 24.50
N ASN A 32 11.33 -3.16 23.78
CA ASN A 32 12.79 -3.00 23.89
C ASN A 32 13.55 -4.32 23.65
N PRO A 33 13.47 -4.89 22.44
CA PRO A 33 13.91 -6.27 22.17
C PRO A 33 15.44 -6.48 22.23
N GLY A 34 16.21 -5.45 22.59
CA GLY A 34 17.65 -5.55 22.82
C GLY A 34 18.49 -5.70 21.55
N ALA A 35 19.81 -5.95 21.71
CA ALA A 35 20.80 -5.95 20.66
C ALA A 35 20.64 -7.05 19.57
N ARG A 36 19.66 -7.93 19.71
CA ARG A 36 19.34 -8.96 18.71
C ARG A 36 18.61 -8.43 17.47
N TYR A 37 18.06 -7.22 17.60
CA TYR A 37 17.26 -6.55 16.57
C TYR A 37 17.88 -5.20 16.23
N ASP A 38 17.49 -4.63 15.09
CA ASP A 38 17.93 -3.30 14.71
C ASP A 38 17.62 -2.27 15.80
N ALA A 39 18.54 -1.34 16.05
CA ALA A 39 18.40 -0.33 17.10
C ALA A 39 17.15 0.58 16.93
N SER A 40 16.60 0.66 15.74
CA SER A 40 15.37 1.39 15.44
C SER A 40 14.09 0.65 15.84
N VAL A 41 14.18 -0.65 16.20
CA VAL A 41 13.04 -1.51 16.51
C VAL A 41 12.61 -1.32 17.97
N LYS A 42 11.53 -0.58 18.19
CA LYS A 42 10.98 -0.31 19.54
C LYS A 42 10.18 -1.48 20.12
N ALA A 43 9.64 -2.35 19.29
CA ALA A 43 8.88 -3.52 19.74
C ALA A 43 8.90 -4.62 18.68
N VAL A 44 8.83 -5.87 19.14
CA VAL A 44 8.71 -7.07 18.32
C VAL A 44 7.47 -7.83 18.74
N VAL A 45 6.64 -8.21 17.78
CA VAL A 45 5.49 -9.10 17.96
C VAL A 45 5.87 -10.48 17.45
N ARG A 46 5.86 -11.46 18.33
CA ARG A 46 6.12 -12.87 18.00
C ARG A 46 4.81 -13.64 18.02
N ILE A 47 4.47 -14.20 16.88
CA ILE A 47 3.29 -15.06 16.73
C ILE A 47 3.78 -16.50 16.61
N LEU A 48 3.32 -17.34 17.51
CA LEU A 48 3.51 -18.78 17.44
C LEU A 48 2.22 -19.43 16.97
N THR A 49 2.32 -20.32 15.98
CA THR A 49 1.18 -21.06 15.47
C THR A 49 1.06 -22.43 16.14
N LYS A 50 -0.15 -22.95 16.23
CA LYS A 50 -0.43 -24.29 16.80
C LYS A 50 0.20 -25.42 15.97
N LYS A 51 0.26 -25.20 14.66
CA LYS A 51 1.00 -26.05 13.72
C LYS A 51 2.09 -25.17 13.11
N VAL A 52 3.31 -25.69 13.04
CA VAL A 52 4.30 -25.14 12.11
C VAL A 52 3.59 -25.08 10.77
N GLN A 53 3.60 -23.91 10.10
CA GLN A 53 2.99 -23.81 8.77
C GLN A 53 3.50 -25.00 7.96
N GLY A 54 2.56 -25.89 7.59
CA GLY A 54 2.92 -27.17 7.00
C GLY A 54 3.68 -26.98 5.69
N GLU A 55 4.49 -27.97 5.36
CA GLU A 55 5.01 -28.11 4.02
C GLU A 55 3.83 -28.22 3.05
N GLY A 56 3.98 -27.63 1.87
CA GLY A 56 2.96 -27.66 0.85
C GLY A 56 2.85 -26.36 0.07
N PHE A 57 1.85 -26.31 -0.75
CA PHE A 57 1.48 -25.16 -1.57
C PHE A 57 0.20 -24.52 -1.03
N GLY A 58 0.19 -23.22 -0.91
CA GLY A 58 -0.97 -22.41 -0.58
C GLY A 58 -1.10 -21.25 -1.56
N PHE A 59 -2.32 -20.84 -1.83
CA PHE A 59 -2.59 -19.63 -2.59
C PHE A 59 -3.88 -18.99 -2.12
N ASP A 60 -4.00 -17.69 -2.36
CA ASP A 60 -5.24 -16.93 -2.30
C ASP A 60 -5.34 -15.98 -3.49
N ASN A 61 -6.55 -15.70 -3.88
CA ASN A 61 -6.86 -14.76 -4.95
C ASN A 61 -7.95 -13.79 -4.50
N ARG A 62 -7.75 -12.52 -4.78
CA ARG A 62 -8.70 -11.46 -4.46
C ARG A 62 -9.00 -10.62 -5.69
N LEU A 63 -10.11 -10.92 -6.33
CA LEU A 63 -10.65 -10.08 -7.40
C LEU A 63 -11.58 -9.01 -6.81
N VAL A 64 -11.32 -7.75 -7.12
CA VAL A 64 -12.16 -6.63 -6.71
C VAL A 64 -12.68 -5.90 -7.93
N THR A 65 -13.98 -5.79 -7.99
CA THR A 65 -14.68 -4.97 -8.97
C THR A 65 -15.50 -3.90 -8.24
N ARG A 66 -15.38 -2.67 -8.67
CA ARG A 66 -16.13 -1.54 -8.11
C ARG A 66 -16.59 -0.62 -9.23
N ASN A 67 -17.86 -0.33 -9.24
CA ASN A 67 -18.40 0.71 -10.12
C ASN A 67 -18.69 1.98 -9.31
N ARG A 68 -18.13 3.08 -9.76
CA ARG A 68 -18.48 4.42 -9.28
C ARG A 68 -19.18 5.15 -10.41
N ARG A 69 -20.43 5.56 -10.19
CA ARG A 69 -21.26 6.21 -11.22
C ARG A 69 -20.55 7.32 -11.98
N THR A 70 -19.74 8.13 -11.30
CA THR A 70 -19.02 9.25 -11.89
C THR A 70 -17.72 8.83 -12.60
N TYR A 71 -17.04 7.78 -12.11
CA TYR A 71 -15.68 7.42 -12.56
C TYR A 71 -15.63 6.11 -13.36
N GLY A 72 -16.69 5.29 -13.28
CA GLY A 72 -16.79 4.00 -13.96
C GLY A 72 -16.17 2.85 -13.18
N TRP A 73 -15.81 1.79 -13.90
CA TRP A 73 -15.35 0.54 -13.32
C TRP A 73 -13.87 0.57 -12.92
N THR A 74 -13.60 0.20 -11.68
CA THR A 74 -12.30 -0.22 -11.18
C THR A 74 -12.31 -1.74 -11.10
N ILE A 75 -11.30 -2.39 -11.67
CA ILE A 75 -11.11 -3.84 -11.64
C ILE A 75 -9.65 -4.09 -11.31
N TYR A 76 -9.39 -4.83 -10.26
CA TYR A 76 -8.05 -5.31 -9.96
C TYR A 76 -8.08 -6.71 -9.36
N ASP A 77 -7.01 -7.44 -9.58
CA ASP A 77 -6.79 -8.77 -9.07
C ASP A 77 -5.49 -8.84 -8.31
N GLN A 78 -5.50 -9.53 -7.19
CA GLN A 78 -4.34 -9.81 -6.37
C GLN A 78 -4.26 -11.32 -6.16
N PHE A 79 -3.18 -11.90 -6.62
CA PHE A 79 -2.86 -13.31 -6.46
C PHE A 79 -1.66 -13.45 -5.54
N ASN A 80 -1.80 -14.22 -4.47
CA ASN A 80 -0.72 -14.55 -3.55
C ASN A 80 -0.52 -16.06 -3.56
N PHE A 81 0.74 -16.49 -3.48
CA PHE A 81 1.07 -17.89 -3.33
C PHE A 81 2.26 -18.08 -2.39
N ASN A 82 2.30 -19.25 -1.78
CA ASN A 82 3.43 -19.72 -1.00
C ASN A 82 3.64 -21.21 -1.23
N TYR A 83 4.89 -21.61 -1.19
CA TYR A 83 5.29 -23.02 -1.25
C TYR A 83 6.43 -23.23 -0.26
N ARG A 84 6.31 -24.29 0.54
CA ARG A 84 7.34 -24.65 1.53
C ARG A 84 7.58 -26.15 1.49
N LYS A 85 8.85 -26.54 1.46
CA LYS A 85 9.27 -27.93 1.59
C LYS A 85 10.74 -28.03 1.98
N ASN A 86 11.05 -28.87 3.00
CA ASN A 86 12.44 -29.21 3.38
C ASN A 86 13.35 -27.97 3.56
N GLY A 87 12.88 -26.96 4.29
CA GLY A 87 13.65 -25.72 4.48
C GLY A 87 13.61 -24.73 3.32
N PHE A 88 13.07 -25.11 2.18
CA PHE A 88 12.82 -24.21 1.04
C PHE A 88 11.49 -23.49 1.23
N ASP A 89 11.49 -22.18 1.01
CA ASP A 89 10.30 -21.32 1.07
C ASP A 89 10.30 -20.43 -0.19
N LEU A 90 9.22 -20.51 -0.95
CA LEU A 90 8.96 -19.68 -2.12
C LEU A 90 7.63 -18.97 -1.91
N SER A 91 7.60 -17.66 -2.05
CA SER A 91 6.35 -16.89 -1.94
C SER A 91 6.31 -15.79 -2.98
N GLY A 92 5.11 -15.44 -3.40
CA GLY A 92 4.94 -14.36 -4.34
C GLY A 92 3.57 -13.71 -4.24
N THR A 93 3.54 -12.47 -4.69
CA THR A 93 2.33 -11.67 -4.86
C THR A 93 2.35 -11.08 -6.25
N LEU A 94 1.25 -11.20 -6.97
CA LEU A 94 1.02 -10.52 -8.23
C LEU A 94 -0.25 -9.69 -8.10
N PHE A 95 -0.14 -8.41 -8.36
CA PHE A 95 -1.25 -7.47 -8.41
C PHE A 95 -1.32 -6.85 -9.79
N GLY A 96 -2.52 -6.75 -10.34
CA GLY A 96 -2.72 -6.08 -11.63
C GLY A 96 -4.13 -5.52 -11.75
N GLY A 97 -4.24 -4.37 -12.41
CA GLY A 97 -5.56 -3.81 -12.54
C GLY A 97 -5.68 -2.49 -13.25
N LYS A 98 -6.96 -2.11 -13.44
CA LYS A 98 -7.38 -0.81 -13.97
C LYS A 98 -8.12 -0.07 -12.86
N LEU A 99 -7.52 0.97 -12.36
CA LEU A 99 -8.06 1.82 -11.30
C LEU A 99 -8.69 3.07 -11.91
N ARG A 100 -9.90 3.39 -11.50
CA ARG A 100 -10.59 4.61 -11.88
C ARG A 100 -11.06 5.36 -10.65
N GLY A 101 -10.82 6.64 -10.63
CA GLY A 101 -11.17 7.48 -9.50
C GLY A 101 -11.22 8.95 -9.84
N GLY A 102 -11.42 9.73 -8.84
CA GLY A 102 -11.34 11.17 -8.85
C GLY A 102 -11.44 11.67 -7.42
N ASN A 103 -11.06 12.91 -7.24
CA ASN A 103 -11.09 13.58 -5.94
C ASN A 103 -11.47 15.05 -6.16
N ASN A 104 -12.26 15.60 -5.27
CA ASN A 104 -12.53 17.02 -5.18
C ASN A 104 -11.94 17.50 -3.88
N GLN A 105 -11.13 18.54 -3.96
CA GLN A 105 -10.47 19.15 -2.81
C GLN A 105 -10.71 20.65 -2.84
N GLN A 106 -11.12 21.20 -1.70
CA GLN A 106 -11.20 22.62 -1.48
C GLN A 106 -10.12 23.02 -0.49
N ILE A 107 -9.33 24.03 -0.84
CA ILE A 107 -8.28 24.59 -0.01
C ILE A 107 -8.61 26.05 0.21
N VAL A 108 -8.61 26.47 1.47
CA VAL A 108 -8.76 27.86 1.85
C VAL A 108 -7.53 28.27 2.62
N ILE A 109 -6.88 29.34 2.18
CA ILE A 109 -5.68 29.90 2.81
C ILE A 109 -6.01 31.34 3.20
N ASP A 110 -5.93 31.65 4.49
CA ASP A 110 -6.07 32.99 5.02
C ASP A 110 -4.70 33.55 5.36
N THR A 111 -4.38 34.72 4.82
CA THR A 111 -3.14 35.45 5.08
C THR A 111 -3.47 36.77 5.72
N TYR A 112 -3.02 36.97 6.95
CA TYR A 112 -3.25 38.17 7.75
C TYR A 112 -2.06 39.12 7.61
N LEU A 113 -2.24 40.17 6.82
CA LEU A 113 -1.31 41.28 6.66
C LEU A 113 -2.01 42.57 7.16
N ASP A 114 -1.76 43.73 6.53
CA ASP A 114 -2.54 44.95 6.79
C ASP A 114 -4.02 44.75 6.44
N LYS A 115 -4.31 43.80 5.56
CA LYS A 115 -5.62 43.36 5.15
C LYS A 115 -5.70 41.86 5.21
N LEU A 116 -6.92 41.32 5.31
CA LEU A 116 -7.18 39.89 5.19
C LEU A 116 -7.19 39.48 3.72
N TRP A 117 -6.21 38.67 3.33
CA TRP A 117 -6.18 37.99 2.03
C TRP A 117 -6.63 36.57 2.17
N GLN A 118 -7.64 36.19 1.42
CA GLN A 118 -8.16 34.83 1.42
C GLN A 118 -8.07 34.24 0.03
N GLN A 119 -7.36 33.11 -0.10
CA GLN A 119 -7.29 32.35 -1.33
C GLN A 119 -8.15 31.08 -1.18
N LYS A 120 -9.17 30.96 -2.02
CA LYS A 120 -10.05 29.77 -2.13
C LYS A 120 -9.69 29.05 -3.42
N MET A 121 -9.27 27.81 -3.31
CA MET A 121 -8.91 26.99 -4.45
C MET A 121 -9.75 25.72 -4.45
N ASP A 122 -10.55 25.54 -5.49
CA ASP A 122 -11.27 24.29 -5.77
C ASP A 122 -10.47 23.47 -6.78
N ALA A 123 -9.95 22.33 -6.34
CA ALA A 123 -9.27 21.37 -7.19
C ALA A 123 -10.19 20.21 -7.51
N THR A 124 -10.58 20.10 -8.77
CA THR A 124 -11.43 19.03 -9.25
C THR A 124 -10.63 18.02 -10.05
N TYR A 125 -10.68 16.80 -9.59
CA TYR A 125 -10.08 15.64 -10.24
C TYR A 125 -11.10 15.00 -11.16
N ALA A 126 -11.10 15.37 -12.40
CA ALA A 126 -12.18 14.95 -13.29
C ALA A 126 -12.19 13.45 -13.54
N LYS A 127 -11.06 12.85 -13.87
CA LYS A 127 -10.95 11.39 -14.10
C LYS A 127 -9.49 10.93 -13.97
N THR A 128 -9.23 10.06 -13.03
CA THR A 128 -7.98 9.28 -13.01
C THR A 128 -8.23 7.91 -13.61
N LYS A 129 -7.40 7.55 -14.56
CA LYS A 129 -7.30 6.18 -15.09
C LYS A 129 -5.87 5.72 -14.90
N ARG A 130 -5.67 4.67 -14.13
CA ARG A 130 -4.35 4.06 -13.91
C ARG A 130 -4.42 2.58 -14.22
N SER A 131 -3.41 2.07 -14.90
CA SER A 131 -3.19 0.63 -15.06
C SER A 131 -1.80 0.32 -14.54
N ASN A 132 -1.69 -0.62 -13.64
CA ASN A 132 -0.42 -1.04 -13.06
C ASN A 132 -0.35 -2.56 -12.92
N ILE A 133 0.88 -3.04 -12.89
CA ILE A 133 1.23 -4.42 -12.52
C ILE A 133 2.33 -4.31 -11.47
N GLU A 134 2.10 -4.93 -10.33
CA GLU A 134 3.05 -5.02 -9.24
C GLU A 134 3.27 -6.48 -8.91
N GLY A 135 4.51 -6.87 -8.66
CA GLY A 135 4.84 -8.24 -8.33
C GLY A 135 5.95 -8.32 -7.30
N THR A 136 5.88 -9.31 -6.46
CA THR A 136 6.95 -9.71 -5.54
C THR A 136 7.16 -11.20 -5.66
N LEU A 137 8.42 -11.61 -5.80
CA LEU A 137 8.83 -13.00 -5.70
C LEU A 137 9.92 -13.09 -4.64
N ALA A 138 9.76 -13.95 -3.67
CA ALA A 138 10.73 -14.17 -2.61
C ALA A 138 11.01 -15.67 -2.48
N MET A 139 12.28 -16.00 -2.41
CA MET A 139 12.78 -17.35 -2.23
C MET A 139 13.76 -17.38 -1.08
N SER A 140 13.67 -18.38 -0.22
CA SER A 140 14.65 -18.59 0.84
C SER A 140 14.87 -20.06 1.09
N TYR A 141 16.08 -20.37 1.61
CA TYR A 141 16.44 -21.72 2.03
C TYR A 141 17.08 -21.66 3.42
N GLN A 142 16.59 -22.48 4.30
CA GLN A 142 17.10 -22.66 5.65
C GLN A 142 18.01 -23.89 5.69
N PHE A 143 19.33 -23.69 5.80
CA PHE A 143 20.33 -24.76 5.84
C PHE A 143 20.32 -25.48 7.19
N ASN A 144 20.11 -24.73 8.28
CA ASN A 144 20.02 -25.22 9.65
C ASN A 144 19.33 -24.15 10.53
N GLU A 145 19.21 -24.42 11.83
CA GLU A 145 18.55 -23.50 12.77
C GLU A 145 19.19 -22.10 12.85
N LYS A 146 20.46 -21.96 12.46
CA LYS A 146 21.24 -20.72 12.60
C LYS A 146 21.48 -20.00 11.27
N HIS A 147 21.39 -20.72 10.14
CA HIS A 147 21.79 -20.18 8.83
C HIS A 147 20.65 -20.31 7.81
N SER A 148 20.32 -19.21 7.20
CA SER A 148 19.39 -19.16 6.07
C SER A 148 19.88 -18.15 5.04
N MET A 149 19.52 -18.35 3.78
CA MET A 149 19.78 -17.43 2.68
C MET A 149 18.47 -17.20 1.91
N GLY A 150 18.29 -16.01 1.38
CA GLY A 150 17.11 -15.71 0.58
C GLY A 150 17.35 -14.56 -0.37
N ILE A 151 16.53 -14.53 -1.40
CA ILE A 151 16.47 -13.47 -2.41
C ILE A 151 15.05 -13.00 -2.56
N ARG A 152 14.87 -11.70 -2.81
CA ARG A 152 13.59 -11.08 -3.11
C ARG A 152 13.73 -10.20 -4.33
N TYR A 153 12.79 -10.36 -5.25
CA TYR A 153 12.64 -9.52 -6.43
C TYR A 153 11.29 -8.82 -6.38
N ASN A 154 11.29 -7.52 -6.65
CA ASN A 154 10.07 -6.73 -6.76
C ASN A 154 10.03 -6.09 -8.15
N ILE A 155 8.87 -6.11 -8.76
CA ILE A 155 8.57 -5.40 -9.99
C ILE A 155 7.38 -4.49 -9.74
N ASP A 156 7.50 -3.25 -10.19
CA ASP A 156 6.43 -2.27 -10.19
C ASP A 156 6.46 -1.56 -11.55
N ARG A 157 5.37 -1.69 -12.29
CA ARG A 157 5.25 -1.09 -13.62
C ARG A 157 3.90 -0.41 -13.76
N TYR A 158 3.94 0.89 -13.90
CA TYR A 158 2.81 1.67 -14.37
C TYR A 158 2.70 1.52 -15.89
N MET A 159 1.58 0.98 -16.36
CA MET A 159 1.35 0.75 -17.78
C MET A 159 0.74 1.99 -18.45
N SER A 160 -0.12 2.69 -17.73
CA SER A 160 -0.67 3.96 -18.20
C SER A 160 -1.26 4.76 -17.04
N THR A 161 -1.10 6.07 -17.13
CA THR A 161 -1.74 7.01 -16.22
C THR A 161 -2.32 8.17 -17.01
N HIS A 162 -3.57 8.47 -16.78
CA HIS A 162 -4.21 9.68 -17.31
C HIS A 162 -4.90 10.40 -16.15
N GLU A 163 -4.52 11.66 -15.91
CA GLU A 163 -5.07 12.52 -14.88
C GLU A 163 -5.42 13.88 -15.47
N ASP A 164 -6.62 14.35 -15.21
CA ASP A 164 -7.10 15.67 -15.60
C ASP A 164 -7.49 16.44 -14.35
N TRP A 165 -6.65 17.42 -13.99
CA TRP A 165 -6.86 18.30 -12.84
C TRP A 165 -7.34 19.66 -13.31
N ARG A 166 -8.39 20.17 -12.69
CA ARG A 166 -8.89 21.53 -12.89
C ARG A 166 -8.85 22.28 -11.58
N TYR A 167 -8.28 23.46 -11.62
CA TYR A 167 -8.16 24.34 -10.49
C TYR A 167 -8.92 25.62 -10.78
N LEU A 168 -9.83 25.98 -9.88
CA LEU A 168 -10.50 27.27 -9.86
C LEU A 168 -10.04 27.98 -8.62
N THR A 169 -9.37 29.12 -8.79
CA THR A 169 -8.83 29.90 -7.67
C THR A 169 -9.51 31.27 -7.62
N GLN A 170 -10.00 31.62 -6.46
CA GLN A 170 -10.56 32.93 -6.14
C GLN A 170 -9.72 33.58 -5.06
N VAL A 171 -9.26 34.79 -5.29
CA VAL A 171 -8.57 35.62 -4.29
C VAL A 171 -9.52 36.70 -3.84
N LEU A 172 -9.67 36.86 -2.51
CA LEU A 172 -10.46 37.89 -1.85
C LEU A 172 -9.55 38.75 -1.01
N CYS A 173 -9.82 40.07 -0.99
CA CYS A 173 -9.19 41.05 -0.09
C CYS A 173 -10.28 41.66 0.77
N ASP A 174 -10.20 41.50 2.10
CA ASP A 174 -11.24 41.97 3.05
C ASP A 174 -12.66 41.46 2.64
N ASN A 175 -12.76 40.19 2.23
CA ASN A 175 -13.95 39.55 1.73
C ASN A 175 -14.49 40.09 0.39
N GLN A 176 -13.80 41.01 -0.26
CA GLN A 176 -14.16 41.49 -1.60
C GLN A 176 -13.38 40.69 -2.66
N PRO A 177 -14.01 40.28 -3.76
CA PRO A 177 -13.33 39.62 -4.86
C PRO A 177 -12.22 40.51 -5.42
N TYR A 178 -11.01 39.96 -5.49
CA TYR A 178 -9.84 40.66 -6.03
C TYR A 178 -9.43 40.06 -7.38
N GLU A 179 -9.30 38.73 -7.45
CA GLU A 179 -8.87 38.04 -8.65
C GLU A 179 -9.50 36.64 -8.74
N ASN A 180 -9.81 36.19 -9.96
CA ASN A 180 -10.22 34.84 -10.25
C ASN A 180 -9.33 34.26 -11.33
N SER A 181 -8.84 33.05 -11.13
CA SER A 181 -8.04 32.33 -12.12
C SER A 181 -8.51 30.89 -12.28
N SER A 182 -8.26 30.33 -13.45
CA SER A 182 -8.49 28.93 -13.72
C SER A 182 -7.27 28.32 -14.40
N SER A 183 -6.91 27.11 -13.99
CA SER A 183 -5.84 26.35 -14.62
C SER A 183 -6.24 24.87 -14.78
N GLN A 184 -5.62 24.23 -15.76
CA GLN A 184 -5.80 22.81 -16.00
C GLN A 184 -4.43 22.16 -16.14
N MET A 185 -4.28 21.00 -15.52
CA MET A 185 -3.09 20.16 -15.65
C MET A 185 -3.53 18.78 -16.13
N ILE A 186 -3.00 18.35 -17.26
CA ILE A 186 -3.23 17.02 -17.81
C ILE A 186 -1.92 16.25 -17.73
N ILE A 187 -1.96 15.12 -17.03
CA ILE A 187 -0.85 14.19 -16.95
C ILE A 187 -1.23 12.97 -17.80
N HIS A 188 -0.44 12.71 -18.82
CA HIS A 188 -0.57 11.52 -19.63
C HIS A 188 0.77 10.79 -19.69
N ASN A 189 0.78 9.57 -19.16
CA ASN A 189 1.91 8.67 -19.25
C ASN A 189 1.39 7.39 -19.92
N PRO A 190 1.84 7.09 -21.15
CA PRO A 190 1.41 5.93 -21.92
C PRO A 190 1.89 4.61 -21.34
#